data_51c134c197f403d7afe07a2833f2cc7e
#
_entry.id   51c134c197f403d7afe07a2833f2cc7e
#
_cell.length_a   1.000
_cell.length_b   1.000
_cell.length_c   1.000
_cell.angle_alpha   90.00
_cell.angle_beta   90.00
_cell.angle_gamma   90.00
#
_symmetry.space_group_name_H-M   'P 1'
#
loop_
_entity.id
_entity.type
_entity.pdbx_description
1 polymer ?
#
loop_
_entity_poly.entity_id
_entity_poly.type
_entity_poly.pdbx_seq_one_letter_code
_entity_poly.pdbx_strand_id
1 'polypeptide(L)'
;SKKDLLYSDLKRLADGEPIQYVTGRAIFMDRTFHVTPAVLIPRPETELLCKEAVKIGMRMFRVRAPYGKNAEPVRVLDLCTGSGCIAWTMALSIPNSKVVGVDISDEALAVASAQNFQPELKDKMYTKPVFVNADVLGPASGLDDNARFDLVLSNPPYIMESEKAEMRKNVLEHEPSLALFVPDDDPMLFYRAVARWSQTYM
;
A
#
# COMPACT_ATOMS: atom_id res chain seq x y z
N SER A 1 0.46 18.12 29.01
CA SER A 1 1.90 17.93 29.27
C SER A 1 2.41 16.62 28.66
N LYS A 2 3.72 16.39 28.65
CA LYS A 2 4.28 15.08 28.22
C LYS A 2 3.75 13.91 29.09
N LYS A 3 3.46 14.17 30.36
CA LYS A 3 2.87 13.17 31.27
C LYS A 3 1.44 12.81 30.84
N ASP A 4 0.63 13.79 30.48
CA ASP A 4 -0.76 13.55 30.07
C ASP A 4 -0.82 12.75 28.76
N LEU A 5 0.10 13.03 27.83
CA LEU A 5 0.23 12.26 26.59
C LEU A 5 0.61 10.80 26.91
N LEU A 6 1.62 10.59 27.76
CA LEU A 6 2.03 9.22 28.17
C LEU A 6 0.87 8.46 28.83
N TYR A 7 0.11 9.10 29.73
CA TYR A 7 -1.06 8.46 30.36
C TYR A 7 -2.14 8.11 29.32
N SER A 8 -2.39 8.99 28.37
CA SER A 8 -3.32 8.73 27.26
C SER A 8 -2.87 7.52 26.43
N ASP A 9 -1.60 7.49 26.05
CA ASP A 9 -1.04 6.40 25.25
C ASP A 9 -1.07 5.05 26.00
N LEU A 10 -0.72 5.06 27.29
CA LEU A 10 -0.80 3.85 28.13
C LEU A 10 -2.23 3.35 28.27
N LYS A 11 -3.22 4.23 28.38
CA LYS A 11 -4.63 3.86 28.42
C LYS A 11 -5.07 3.20 27.12
N ARG A 12 -4.75 3.82 25.97
CA ARG A 12 -5.05 3.25 24.63
C ARG A 12 -4.46 1.85 24.46
N LEU A 13 -3.21 1.65 24.89
CA LEU A 13 -2.55 0.34 24.88
C LEU A 13 -3.26 -0.66 25.80
N ALA A 14 -3.65 -0.24 27.01
CA ALA A 14 -4.35 -1.10 27.95
C ALA A 14 -5.75 -1.50 27.45
N ASP A 15 -6.40 -0.63 26.66
CA ASP A 15 -7.68 -0.87 25.98
C ASP A 15 -7.51 -1.75 24.71
N GLY A 16 -6.26 -2.20 24.39
CA GLY A 16 -5.99 -3.14 23.30
C GLY A 16 -5.68 -2.49 21.95
N GLU A 17 -5.59 -1.15 21.89
CA GLU A 17 -5.25 -0.47 20.64
C GLU A 17 -3.82 -0.84 20.18
N PRO A 18 -3.60 -1.18 18.89
CA PRO A 18 -2.27 -1.49 18.37
C PRO A 18 -1.26 -0.37 18.62
N ILE A 19 -0.05 -0.74 19.07
CA ILE A 19 1.03 0.21 19.34
C ILE A 19 1.33 1.10 18.13
N GLN A 20 1.15 0.59 16.92
CA GLN A 20 1.35 1.33 15.69
C GLN A 20 0.38 2.50 15.55
N TYR A 21 -0.88 2.33 15.95
CA TYR A 21 -1.86 3.42 15.93
C TYR A 21 -1.64 4.38 17.10
N VAL A 22 -1.26 3.87 18.27
CA VAL A 22 -0.94 4.73 19.41
C VAL A 22 0.22 5.67 19.09
N THR A 23 1.28 5.14 18.45
CA THR A 23 2.46 5.92 18.07
C THR A 23 2.33 6.63 16.72
N GLY A 24 1.31 6.28 15.92
CA GLY A 24 1.15 6.74 14.55
C GLY A 24 2.20 6.21 13.58
N ARG A 25 2.91 5.11 13.91
CA ARG A 25 4.08 4.64 13.15
C ARG A 25 4.10 3.13 13.02
N ALA A 26 4.43 2.66 11.81
CA ALA A 26 4.73 1.26 11.52
C ALA A 26 6.07 1.16 10.77
N ILE A 27 6.84 0.12 11.06
CA ILE A 27 8.07 -0.18 10.32
C ILE A 27 7.72 -1.14 9.19
N PHE A 28 8.17 -0.84 7.96
CA PHE A 28 8.00 -1.67 6.79
C PHE A 28 9.17 -1.45 5.82
N MET A 29 9.85 -2.51 5.39
CA MET A 29 11.02 -2.44 4.50
C MET A 29 12.06 -1.42 5.00
N ASP A 30 12.41 -1.50 6.29
CA ASP A 30 13.36 -0.63 6.99
C ASP A 30 12.98 0.88 6.97
N ARG A 31 11.75 1.22 6.63
CA ARG A 31 11.22 2.59 6.62
C ARG A 31 10.11 2.76 7.65
N THR A 32 9.99 3.97 8.19
CA THR A 32 8.90 4.31 9.11
C THR A 32 7.76 4.93 8.31
N PHE A 33 6.61 4.26 8.30
CA PHE A 33 5.37 4.74 7.71
C PHE A 33 4.47 5.35 8.77
N HIS A 34 3.83 6.47 8.43
CA HIS A 34 2.72 7.00 9.21
C HIS A 34 1.49 6.11 9.00
N VAL A 35 0.83 5.75 10.09
CA VAL A 35 -0.40 4.93 10.07
C VAL A 35 -1.44 5.49 11.04
N THR A 36 -2.69 5.35 10.66
CA THR A 36 -3.87 5.70 11.46
C THR A 36 -4.89 4.57 11.34
N PRO A 37 -5.97 4.54 12.14
CA PRO A 37 -7.05 3.56 11.99
C PRO A 37 -7.76 3.56 10.61
N ALA A 38 -7.46 4.53 9.74
CA ALA A 38 -7.95 4.56 8.36
C ALA A 38 -7.25 3.56 7.42
N VAL A 39 -6.11 2.98 7.82
CA VAL A 39 -5.31 2.07 7.00
C VAL A 39 -4.92 0.81 7.74
N LEU A 40 -4.83 -0.31 7.03
CA LEU A 40 -4.26 -1.54 7.57
C LEU A 40 -2.81 -1.29 8.00
N ILE A 41 -2.43 -1.78 9.19
CA ILE A 41 -1.03 -1.78 9.61
C ILE A 41 -0.23 -2.65 8.65
N PRO A 42 0.84 -2.14 7.99
CA PRO A 42 1.66 -2.94 7.08
C PRO A 42 2.13 -4.26 7.69
N ARG A 43 1.95 -5.36 6.95
CA ARG A 43 2.24 -6.72 7.42
C ARG A 43 3.62 -7.20 6.95
N PRO A 44 4.35 -7.96 7.77
CA PRO A 44 5.66 -8.51 7.38
C PRO A 44 5.61 -9.38 6.11
N GLU A 45 4.51 -10.11 5.90
CA GLU A 45 4.30 -10.96 4.73
C GLU A 45 4.29 -10.12 3.43
N THR A 46 3.77 -8.91 3.49
CA THR A 46 3.75 -7.97 2.36
C THR A 46 5.16 -7.49 1.98
N GLU A 47 6.13 -7.54 2.90
CA GLU A 47 7.54 -7.27 2.55
C GLU A 47 8.12 -8.30 1.58
N LEU A 48 7.67 -9.57 1.64
CA LEU A 48 8.12 -10.59 0.70
C LEU A 48 7.67 -10.26 -0.73
N LEU A 49 6.40 -9.84 -0.88
CA LEU A 49 5.89 -9.34 -2.15
C LEU A 49 6.74 -8.18 -2.67
N CYS A 50 7.01 -7.19 -1.82
CA CYS A 50 7.84 -6.04 -2.18
C CYS A 50 9.26 -6.44 -2.58
N LYS A 51 9.91 -7.33 -1.84
CA LYS A 51 11.27 -7.81 -2.13
C LYS A 51 11.35 -8.46 -3.52
N GLU A 52 10.38 -9.30 -3.87
CA GLU A 52 10.35 -9.91 -5.21
C GLU A 52 10.04 -8.88 -6.31
N ALA A 53 9.07 -8.01 -6.09
CA ALA A 53 8.73 -6.95 -7.04
C ALA A 53 9.91 -6.00 -7.31
N VAL A 54 10.65 -5.61 -6.27
CA VAL A 54 11.86 -4.78 -6.40
C VAL A 54 12.93 -5.49 -7.23
N LYS A 55 13.16 -6.80 -7.02
CA LYS A 55 14.11 -7.57 -7.85
C LYS A 55 13.74 -7.52 -9.34
N ILE A 56 12.44 -7.71 -9.66
CA ILE A 56 11.95 -7.66 -11.04
C ILE A 56 12.09 -6.24 -11.59
N GLY A 57 11.63 -5.22 -10.87
CA GLY A 57 11.72 -3.82 -11.29
C GLY A 57 13.17 -3.35 -11.51
N MET A 58 14.11 -3.77 -10.65
CA MET A 58 15.52 -3.49 -10.81
C MET A 58 16.15 -4.15 -12.05
N ARG A 59 15.68 -5.36 -12.43
CA ARG A 59 16.08 -5.98 -13.70
C ARG A 59 15.60 -5.14 -14.88
N MET A 60 14.32 -4.73 -14.87
CA MET A 60 13.75 -3.87 -15.93
C MET A 60 14.48 -2.55 -16.02
N PHE A 61 14.74 -1.89 -14.89
CA PHE A 61 15.53 -0.67 -14.84
C PHE A 61 16.92 -0.85 -15.49
N ARG A 62 17.65 -1.90 -15.12
CA ARG A 62 19.00 -2.17 -15.67
C ARG A 62 18.99 -2.40 -17.19
N VAL A 63 17.94 -3.04 -17.71
CA VAL A 63 17.77 -3.23 -19.17
C VAL A 63 17.49 -1.91 -19.88
N ARG A 64 16.75 -1.00 -19.25
CA ARG A 64 16.38 0.31 -19.81
C ARG A 64 17.43 1.39 -19.60
N ALA A 65 18.22 1.31 -18.53
CA ALA A 65 19.21 2.33 -18.15
C ALA A 65 20.19 2.74 -19.27
N PRO A 66 20.68 1.85 -20.17
CA PRO A 66 21.55 2.23 -21.28
C PRO A 66 20.98 3.28 -22.23
N TYR A 67 19.65 3.44 -22.28
CA TYR A 67 18.99 4.48 -23.10
C TYR A 67 19.07 5.89 -22.49
N GLY A 68 19.69 6.03 -21.30
CA GLY A 68 19.93 7.31 -20.65
C GLY A 68 18.66 8.12 -20.42
N LYS A 69 18.64 9.39 -20.88
CA LYS A 69 17.48 10.27 -20.71
C LYS A 69 16.22 9.82 -21.47
N ASN A 70 16.37 8.91 -22.42
CA ASN A 70 15.25 8.34 -23.20
C ASN A 70 14.80 7.00 -22.63
N ALA A 71 15.33 6.57 -21.49
CA ALA A 71 14.92 5.33 -20.84
C ALA A 71 13.47 5.42 -20.37
N GLU A 72 12.63 4.52 -20.83
CA GLU A 72 11.24 4.38 -20.33
C GLU A 72 11.28 4.03 -18.84
N PRO A 73 10.45 4.70 -18.01
CA PRO A 73 10.37 4.40 -16.60
C PRO A 73 9.80 2.99 -16.36
N VAL A 74 10.15 2.38 -15.24
CA VAL A 74 9.43 1.21 -14.73
C VAL A 74 8.10 1.67 -14.13
N ARG A 75 6.99 1.19 -14.68
CA ARG A 75 5.64 1.60 -14.29
C ARG A 75 5.03 0.56 -13.36
N VAL A 76 4.60 0.99 -12.19
CA VAL A 76 4.06 0.10 -11.14
C VAL A 76 2.67 0.57 -10.72
N LEU A 77 1.73 -0.36 -10.66
CA LEU A 77 0.39 -0.16 -10.12
C LEU A 77 0.24 -0.93 -8.81
N ASP A 78 -0.16 -0.25 -7.76
CA ASP A 78 -0.45 -0.82 -6.44
C ASP A 78 -1.95 -0.69 -6.16
N LEU A 79 -2.67 -1.80 -6.22
CA LEU A 79 -4.12 -1.86 -6.00
C LEU A 79 -4.41 -2.17 -4.53
N CYS A 80 -5.40 -1.49 -3.95
CA CYS A 80 -5.71 -1.49 -2.51
C CYS A 80 -4.51 -1.00 -1.70
N THR A 81 -4.01 0.19 -2.05
CA THR A 81 -2.72 0.72 -1.58
C THR A 81 -2.67 1.01 -0.08
N GLY A 82 -3.80 1.26 0.58
CA GLY A 82 -3.90 1.53 2.02
C GLY A 82 -2.98 2.66 2.47
N SER A 83 -2.02 2.36 3.34
CA SER A 83 -1.00 3.32 3.80
C SER A 83 0.00 3.76 2.73
N GLY A 84 -0.06 3.17 1.52
CA GLY A 84 0.91 3.40 0.46
C GLY A 84 2.22 2.63 0.65
N CYS A 85 2.30 1.67 1.57
CA CYS A 85 3.56 1.02 1.91
C CYS A 85 4.19 0.26 0.73
N ILE A 86 3.39 -0.39 -0.14
CA ILE A 86 3.88 -1.01 -1.37
C ILE A 86 4.28 0.07 -2.37
N ALA A 87 3.39 1.01 -2.68
CA ALA A 87 3.63 2.07 -3.66
C ALA A 87 4.91 2.87 -3.34
N TRP A 88 5.07 3.33 -2.11
CA TRP A 88 6.26 4.05 -1.68
C TRP A 88 7.53 3.19 -1.71
N THR A 89 7.42 1.92 -1.31
CA THR A 89 8.57 1.01 -1.39
C THR A 89 9.05 0.84 -2.83
N MET A 90 8.13 0.65 -3.78
CA MET A 90 8.49 0.57 -5.21
C MET A 90 9.14 1.87 -5.69
N ALA A 91 8.53 3.02 -5.39
CA ALA A 91 9.01 4.33 -5.81
C ALA A 91 10.41 4.67 -5.27
N LEU A 92 10.73 4.24 -4.05
CA LEU A 92 12.01 4.51 -3.39
C LEU A 92 13.07 3.41 -3.56
N SER A 93 12.71 2.29 -4.21
CA SER A 93 13.64 1.16 -4.41
C SER A 93 13.94 0.89 -5.87
N ILE A 94 13.15 1.41 -6.81
CA ILE A 94 13.34 1.25 -8.25
C ILE A 94 13.62 2.63 -8.85
N PRO A 95 14.88 2.94 -9.23
CA PRO A 95 15.21 4.21 -9.88
C PRO A 95 14.43 4.38 -11.19
N ASN A 96 14.11 5.62 -11.54
CA ASN A 96 13.31 5.96 -12.72
C ASN A 96 12.02 5.15 -12.82
N SER A 97 11.29 5.03 -11.70
CA SER A 97 9.97 4.40 -11.69
C SER A 97 8.85 5.45 -11.66
N LYS A 98 7.70 5.08 -12.17
CA LYS A 98 6.41 5.79 -12.02
C LYS A 98 5.44 4.85 -11.33
N VAL A 99 5.01 5.22 -10.14
CA VAL A 99 4.16 4.38 -9.29
C VAL A 99 2.81 5.04 -9.08
N VAL A 100 1.75 4.28 -9.29
CA VAL A 100 0.37 4.69 -8.99
C VAL A 100 -0.17 3.76 -7.93
N GLY A 101 -0.70 4.33 -6.84
CA GLY A 101 -1.46 3.61 -5.81
C GLY A 101 -2.94 3.90 -5.95
N VAL A 102 -3.76 2.87 -5.90
CA VAL A 102 -5.22 2.97 -6.02
C VAL A 102 -5.87 2.47 -4.74
N ASP A 103 -6.83 3.21 -4.23
CA ASP A 103 -7.68 2.80 -3.11
C ASP A 103 -9.07 3.42 -3.26
N ILE A 104 -10.08 2.79 -2.67
CA ILE A 104 -11.45 3.32 -2.62
C ILE A 104 -11.62 4.33 -1.48
N SER A 105 -10.80 4.23 -0.42
CA SER A 105 -10.87 5.08 0.77
C SER A 105 -10.08 6.38 0.58
N ASP A 106 -10.77 7.51 0.60
CA ASP A 106 -10.12 8.83 0.58
C ASP A 106 -9.25 9.05 1.83
N GLU A 107 -9.66 8.50 2.98
CA GLU A 107 -8.88 8.59 4.21
C GLU A 107 -7.57 7.79 4.10
N ALA A 108 -7.60 6.60 3.48
CA ALA A 108 -6.40 5.83 3.22
C ALA A 108 -5.47 6.56 2.25
N LEU A 109 -6.01 7.13 1.17
CA LEU A 109 -5.24 7.93 0.21
C LEU A 109 -4.63 9.19 0.84
N ALA A 110 -5.33 9.80 1.80
CA ALA A 110 -4.79 10.93 2.56
C ALA A 110 -3.57 10.50 3.39
N VAL A 111 -3.64 9.34 4.07
CA VAL A 111 -2.50 8.76 4.81
C VAL A 111 -1.35 8.44 3.85
N ALA A 112 -1.61 7.76 2.73
CA ALA A 112 -0.60 7.40 1.73
C ALA A 112 0.09 8.63 1.14
N SER A 113 -0.68 9.69 0.87
CA SER A 113 -0.17 10.96 0.31
C SER A 113 0.65 11.77 1.30
N ALA A 114 0.36 11.63 2.60
CA ALA A 114 1.02 12.36 3.68
C ALA A 114 2.36 11.73 4.11
N GLN A 115 2.74 10.57 3.58
CA GLN A 115 4.03 9.96 3.87
C GLN A 115 5.18 10.91 3.49
N ASN A 116 6.20 10.98 4.34
CA ASN A 116 7.30 11.91 4.17
C ASN A 116 8.65 11.19 4.06
N PHE A 117 9.12 11.04 2.84
CA PHE A 117 10.41 10.46 2.48
C PHE A 117 11.29 11.46 1.73
N GLN A 118 11.26 12.74 2.17
CA GLN A 118 12.03 13.83 1.54
C GLN A 118 13.55 13.57 1.45
N PRO A 119 14.20 12.92 2.43
CA PRO A 119 15.62 12.60 2.30
C PRO A 119 15.93 11.74 1.08
N GLU A 120 15.11 10.71 0.81
CA GLU A 120 15.29 9.78 -0.31
C GLU A 120 14.94 10.44 -1.65
N LEU A 121 13.92 11.31 -1.67
CA LEU A 121 13.49 12.04 -2.87
C LEU A 121 14.44 13.16 -3.31
N LYS A 122 15.50 13.45 -2.54
CA LYS A 122 16.57 14.36 -2.99
C LYS A 122 17.33 13.81 -4.20
N ASP A 123 17.43 12.48 -4.31
CA ASP A 123 17.93 11.85 -5.52
C ASP A 123 16.84 11.92 -6.60
N LYS A 124 17.15 12.63 -7.69
CA LYS A 124 16.24 12.83 -8.83
C LYS A 124 15.86 11.55 -9.57
N MET A 125 16.48 10.43 -9.25
CA MET A 125 16.10 9.12 -9.78
C MET A 125 14.84 8.55 -9.14
N TYR A 126 14.42 9.08 -7.99
CA TYR A 126 13.23 8.65 -7.27
C TYR A 126 12.12 9.70 -7.35
N THR A 127 10.89 9.26 -7.53
CA THR A 127 9.73 10.14 -7.66
C THR A 127 8.63 9.72 -6.71
N LYS A 128 7.90 10.70 -6.20
CA LYS A 128 6.73 10.44 -5.34
C LYS A 128 5.67 9.62 -6.09
N PRO A 129 5.05 8.59 -5.47
CA PRO A 129 3.88 7.93 -6.03
C PRO A 129 2.71 8.89 -6.26
N VAL A 130 1.88 8.59 -7.23
CA VAL A 130 0.58 9.25 -7.44
C VAL A 130 -0.49 8.35 -6.83
N PHE A 131 -1.44 8.94 -6.12
CA PHE A 131 -2.55 8.22 -5.51
C PHE A 131 -3.87 8.61 -6.15
N VAL A 132 -4.70 7.61 -6.48
CA VAL A 132 -5.96 7.76 -7.22
C VAL A 132 -7.08 7.05 -6.47
N ASN A 133 -8.21 7.75 -6.29
CA ASN A 133 -9.41 7.12 -5.76
C ASN A 133 -10.10 6.34 -6.88
N ALA A 134 -10.22 5.03 -6.70
CA ALA A 134 -11.01 4.17 -7.55
C ALA A 134 -11.39 2.87 -6.82
N ASP A 135 -12.56 2.35 -7.16
CA ASP A 135 -13.03 1.05 -6.68
C ASP A 135 -12.46 -0.08 -7.55
N VAL A 136 -11.59 -0.90 -6.95
CA VAL A 136 -10.99 -2.06 -7.64
C VAL A 136 -12.06 -3.08 -8.05
N LEU A 137 -13.19 -3.16 -7.34
CA LEU A 137 -14.30 -4.04 -7.68
C LEU A 137 -15.15 -3.50 -8.85
N GLY A 138 -15.12 -2.20 -9.06
CA GLY A 138 -15.75 -1.53 -10.20
C GLY A 138 -15.05 -1.81 -11.54
N PRO A 139 -15.47 -1.16 -12.62
CA PRO A 139 -14.74 -1.21 -13.88
C PRO A 139 -13.32 -0.66 -13.67
N ALA A 140 -12.33 -1.24 -14.37
CA ALA A 140 -10.96 -0.74 -14.35
C ALA A 140 -10.91 0.65 -15.02
N SER A 141 -11.17 1.70 -14.24
CA SER A 141 -11.29 3.10 -14.67
C SER A 141 -10.66 4.03 -13.64
N GLY A 142 -10.62 5.33 -13.94
CA GLY A 142 -9.97 6.32 -13.06
C GLY A 142 -8.50 6.55 -13.35
N LEU A 143 -7.88 5.72 -14.18
CA LEU A 143 -6.56 5.93 -14.77
C LEU A 143 -6.71 6.38 -16.24
N ASP A 144 -5.62 6.90 -16.80
CA ASP A 144 -5.58 7.18 -18.25
C ASP A 144 -5.82 5.87 -19.04
N ASP A 145 -6.70 5.88 -20.03
CA ASP A 145 -7.04 4.72 -20.85
C ASP A 145 -5.84 4.13 -21.59
N ASN A 146 -4.82 4.95 -21.82
CA ASN A 146 -3.56 4.54 -22.44
C ASN A 146 -2.47 4.18 -21.39
N ALA A 147 -2.78 4.25 -20.11
CA ALA A 147 -1.83 3.84 -19.08
C ALA A 147 -1.45 2.37 -19.29
N ARG A 148 -0.17 2.07 -19.13
CA ARG A 148 0.34 0.69 -19.12
C ARG A 148 1.35 0.57 -18.00
N PHE A 149 1.30 -0.58 -17.32
CA PHE A 149 2.18 -0.88 -16.20
C PHE A 149 2.99 -2.14 -16.48
N ASP A 150 4.20 -2.16 -15.97
CA ASP A 150 5.11 -3.29 -16.04
C ASP A 150 4.88 -4.28 -14.89
N LEU A 151 4.39 -3.77 -13.76
CA LEU A 151 4.10 -4.53 -12.55
C LEU A 151 2.75 -4.07 -11.98
N VAL A 152 1.90 -5.04 -11.64
CA VAL A 152 0.69 -4.83 -10.85
C VAL A 152 0.86 -5.58 -9.53
N LEU A 153 0.72 -4.88 -8.43
CA LEU A 153 0.88 -5.40 -7.07
C LEU A 153 -0.41 -5.15 -6.30
N SER A 154 -0.73 -6.00 -5.35
CA SER A 154 -1.84 -5.80 -4.45
C SER A 154 -1.69 -6.63 -3.18
N ASN A 155 -2.10 -6.08 -2.06
CA ASN A 155 -2.43 -6.80 -0.84
C ASN A 155 -3.90 -6.50 -0.50
N PRO A 156 -4.85 -7.11 -1.23
CA PRO A 156 -6.27 -6.80 -1.10
C PRO A 156 -6.88 -7.48 0.13
N PRO A 157 -8.11 -7.14 0.53
CA PRO A 157 -8.88 -7.90 1.50
C PRO A 157 -9.04 -9.36 1.06
N TYR A 158 -8.91 -10.31 2.01
CA TYR A 158 -9.00 -11.75 1.72
C TYR A 158 -9.55 -12.59 2.87
N ILE A 159 -9.85 -12.00 4.02
CA ILE A 159 -10.37 -12.73 5.19
C ILE A 159 -11.89 -12.85 5.04
N MET A 160 -12.40 -14.06 5.12
CA MET A 160 -13.86 -14.30 5.06
C MET A 160 -14.57 -13.74 6.29
N GLU A 161 -15.79 -13.27 6.12
CA GLU A 161 -16.59 -12.74 7.23
C GLU A 161 -16.76 -13.76 8.37
N SER A 162 -16.88 -15.05 8.04
CA SER A 162 -16.98 -16.16 9.00
C SER A 162 -15.74 -16.35 9.86
N GLU A 163 -14.54 -15.93 9.38
CA GLU A 163 -13.28 -16.06 10.10
C GLU A 163 -13.11 -15.01 11.22
N LYS A 164 -14.00 -14.01 11.30
CA LYS A 164 -13.98 -12.98 12.35
C LYS A 164 -13.88 -13.54 13.76
N ALA A 165 -14.57 -14.65 14.03
CA ALA A 165 -14.60 -15.26 15.35
C ALA A 165 -13.23 -15.78 15.82
N GLU A 166 -12.31 -16.08 14.91
CA GLU A 166 -10.97 -16.60 15.20
C GLU A 166 -9.93 -15.49 15.28
N MET A 167 -10.29 -14.27 14.90
CA MET A 167 -9.36 -13.14 14.85
C MET A 167 -9.12 -12.54 16.24
N ARG A 168 -7.96 -11.92 16.40
CA ARG A 168 -7.62 -11.18 17.61
C ARG A 168 -8.51 -9.94 17.73
N LYS A 169 -9.00 -9.67 18.94
CA LYS A 169 -9.87 -8.50 19.22
C LYS A 169 -9.26 -7.17 18.79
N ASN A 170 -7.95 -6.98 19.03
CA ASN A 170 -7.28 -5.74 18.68
C ASN A 170 -7.30 -5.45 17.17
N VAL A 171 -7.30 -6.47 16.31
CA VAL A 171 -7.47 -6.31 14.86
C VAL A 171 -8.91 -5.93 14.54
N LEU A 172 -9.89 -6.69 15.09
CA LEU A 172 -11.30 -6.48 14.80
C LEU A 172 -11.83 -5.13 15.28
N GLU A 173 -11.35 -4.63 16.42
CA GLU A 173 -11.84 -3.43 17.07
C GLU A 173 -11.15 -2.15 16.56
N HIS A 174 -9.96 -2.26 15.98
CA HIS A 174 -9.15 -1.08 15.65
C HIS A 174 -8.75 -0.96 14.19
N GLU A 175 -8.63 -2.07 13.44
CA GLU A 175 -8.23 -1.99 12.03
C GLU A 175 -9.45 -1.88 11.11
N PRO A 176 -9.32 -1.21 9.94
CA PRO A 176 -10.47 -0.93 9.08
C PRO A 176 -11.02 -2.22 8.45
N SER A 177 -12.29 -2.51 8.72
CA SER A 177 -12.98 -3.71 8.18
C SER A 177 -12.92 -3.78 6.66
N LEU A 178 -12.96 -2.63 5.97
CA LEU A 178 -12.85 -2.52 4.52
C LEU A 178 -11.53 -3.10 3.98
N ALA A 179 -10.45 -3.06 4.75
CA ALA A 179 -9.14 -3.57 4.36
C ALA A 179 -8.95 -5.06 4.70
N LEU A 180 -9.89 -5.69 5.38
CA LEU A 180 -9.75 -7.05 5.91
C LEU A 180 -10.65 -8.06 5.21
N PHE A 181 -11.95 -7.73 5.05
CA PHE A 181 -12.98 -8.74 4.84
C PHE A 181 -13.48 -8.86 3.40
N VAL A 182 -13.83 -10.09 3.08
CA VAL A 182 -14.54 -10.48 1.85
C VAL A 182 -15.79 -11.27 2.21
N PRO A 183 -16.83 -11.28 1.36
CA PRO A 183 -18.01 -12.14 1.54
C PRO A 183 -17.63 -13.62 1.55
N ASP A 184 -18.30 -14.41 2.40
CA ASP A 184 -18.06 -15.86 2.52
C ASP A 184 -18.37 -16.63 1.22
N ASP A 185 -19.34 -16.16 0.46
CA ASP A 185 -19.75 -16.76 -0.82
C ASP A 185 -18.80 -16.42 -1.98
N ASP A 186 -17.88 -15.47 -1.77
CA ASP A 186 -16.90 -15.07 -2.79
C ASP A 186 -15.53 -14.69 -2.25
N PRO A 187 -14.75 -15.63 -1.71
CA PRO A 187 -13.43 -15.34 -1.15
C PRO A 187 -12.39 -14.88 -2.19
N MET A 188 -12.65 -15.09 -3.49
CA MET A 188 -11.76 -14.70 -4.59
C MET A 188 -12.14 -13.36 -5.25
N LEU A 189 -13.08 -12.62 -4.67
CA LEU A 189 -13.63 -11.38 -5.22
C LEU A 189 -12.54 -10.39 -5.66
N PHE A 190 -11.64 -10.02 -4.76
CA PHE A 190 -10.57 -9.07 -5.04
C PHE A 190 -9.50 -9.64 -5.97
N TYR A 191 -9.17 -10.93 -5.88
CA TYR A 191 -8.17 -11.54 -6.78
C TYR A 191 -8.65 -11.52 -8.24
N ARG A 192 -9.94 -11.76 -8.49
CA ARG A 192 -10.52 -11.59 -9.84
C ARG A 192 -10.50 -10.15 -10.29
N ALA A 193 -10.76 -9.21 -9.39
CA ALA A 193 -10.69 -7.79 -9.69
C ALA A 193 -9.25 -7.37 -10.07
N VAL A 194 -8.26 -7.78 -9.28
CA VAL A 194 -6.83 -7.54 -9.59
C VAL A 194 -6.45 -8.13 -10.95
N ALA A 195 -6.90 -9.35 -11.26
CA ALA A 195 -6.65 -9.97 -12.56
C ALA A 195 -7.26 -9.15 -13.72
N ARG A 196 -8.49 -8.66 -13.56
CA ARG A 196 -9.17 -7.79 -14.54
C ARG A 196 -8.39 -6.48 -14.76
N TRP A 197 -7.96 -5.81 -13.69
CA TRP A 197 -7.15 -4.61 -13.78
C TRP A 197 -5.81 -4.88 -14.49
N SER A 198 -5.17 -6.02 -14.18
CA SER A 198 -3.94 -6.43 -14.86
C SER A 198 -4.16 -6.63 -16.36
N GLN A 199 -5.25 -7.28 -16.76
CA GLN A 199 -5.59 -7.45 -18.19
C GLN A 199 -5.83 -6.14 -18.92
N THR A 200 -6.36 -5.13 -18.23
CA THR A 200 -6.66 -3.82 -18.83
C THR A 200 -5.39 -2.98 -18.97
N TYR A 201 -4.49 -3.02 -18.01
CA TYR A 201 -3.40 -2.05 -17.88
C TYR A 201 -1.97 -2.64 -18.04
N MET A 202 -1.79 -3.91 -18.26
CA MET A 202 -0.51 -4.51 -18.63
C MET A 202 -0.46 -4.76 -20.15
#